data_29c8c38add88e71cdfd53e3928a1f5a9
#
_entry.id   29c8c38add88e71cdfd53e3928a1f5a9
#
_cell.length_a   1.000
_cell.length_b   1.000
_cell.length_c   1.000
_cell.angle_alpha   90.00
_cell.angle_beta   90.00
_cell.angle_gamma   90.00
#
_symmetry.space_group_name_H-M   'P 1'
#
loop_
_entity.id
_entity.type
_entity.pdbx_description
1 polymer ?
#
loop_
_entity_poly.entity_id
_entity_poly.type
_entity_poly.pdbx_seq_one_letter_code
_entity_poly.pdbx_strand_id
1 'polypeptide(L)'
;MSYETVLTERRGETSGILWVTLNRPEKLNALSMTLFDELRQVFQQARTDRSVRCVVITGAGRGFCAGADFSGGPAKELVYASQESATDLEGARLFFRNESETYIALKRLDVPVIASVNGVCVGAGLDMVAHCDMAVASTAARFQVAYVKRGLFADLGGFYSLPRIIGWRKAMEMMTTGRFMGAEEAHAAGLTNYLVSPDELEAKTMELALAVEAGPPLGQKLGKMLAYRTQGMDFESALEFSGIALGTTAMSEDRNEGRRSFAEKREPKFTGR
;
A
#
# COMPACT_ATOMS: atom_id res chain seq x y z
N MET A 1 -12.32 5.51 16.76
CA MET A 1 -11.30 6.47 17.24
C MET A 1 -11.26 7.59 16.22
N SER A 2 -11.07 8.82 16.64
CA SER A 2 -10.80 9.93 15.73
C SER A 2 -9.29 10.09 15.61
N TYR A 3 -8.79 10.16 14.39
CA TYR A 3 -7.39 10.46 14.06
C TYR A 3 -7.27 11.95 13.70
N GLU A 4 -6.09 12.50 13.84
CA GLU A 4 -5.81 13.91 13.53
C GLU A 4 -5.47 14.09 12.04
N THR A 5 -4.64 13.20 11.52
CA THR A 5 -4.02 13.30 10.20
C THR A 5 -4.46 12.23 9.21
N VAL A 6 -5.32 11.30 9.65
CA VAL A 6 -5.90 10.23 8.83
C VAL A 6 -7.42 10.27 8.93
N LEU A 7 -8.11 10.22 7.80
CA LEU A 7 -9.55 9.98 7.76
C LEU A 7 -9.81 8.53 7.38
N THR A 8 -10.76 7.90 8.06
CA THR A 8 -11.18 6.53 7.74
C THR A 8 -12.69 6.46 7.52
N GLU A 9 -13.10 5.78 6.48
CA GLU A 9 -14.50 5.59 6.13
C GLU A 9 -14.74 4.14 5.71
N ARG A 10 -15.92 3.61 6.02
CA ARG A 10 -16.37 2.31 5.54
C ARG A 10 -17.24 2.51 4.31
N ARG A 11 -16.89 1.85 3.22
CA ARG A 11 -17.57 1.90 1.92
C ARG A 11 -17.86 0.50 1.40
N GLY A 12 -18.55 0.41 0.27
CA GLY A 12 -18.92 -0.85 -0.37
C GLY A 12 -20.30 -1.36 0.04
N GLU A 13 -20.73 -2.44 -0.62
CA GLU A 13 -22.08 -3.02 -0.42
C GLU A 13 -22.25 -3.62 0.98
N THR A 14 -21.18 -4.18 1.52
CA THR A 14 -21.15 -4.78 2.87
C THR A 14 -20.41 -3.93 3.88
N SER A 15 -20.02 -2.70 3.52
CA SER A 15 -19.10 -1.86 4.29
C SER A 15 -17.74 -2.52 4.54
N GLY A 16 -17.34 -3.41 3.64
CA GLY A 16 -16.10 -4.19 3.71
C GLY A 16 -14.87 -3.42 3.23
N ILE A 17 -15.04 -2.28 2.55
CA ILE A 17 -13.95 -1.47 2.06
C ILE A 17 -13.58 -0.43 3.12
N LEU A 18 -12.35 -0.52 3.66
CA LEU A 18 -11.78 0.50 4.52
C LEU A 18 -11.08 1.53 3.64
N TRP A 19 -11.68 2.72 3.50
CA TRP A 19 -11.12 3.84 2.76
C TRP A 19 -10.32 4.72 3.71
N VAL A 20 -9.01 4.86 3.45
CA VAL A 20 -8.04 5.57 4.28
C VAL A 20 -7.55 6.77 3.49
N THR A 21 -7.76 7.97 4.01
CA THR A 21 -7.32 9.21 3.38
C THR A 21 -6.24 9.88 4.23
N LEU A 22 -5.05 10.07 3.65
CA LEU A 22 -4.01 10.91 4.23
C LEU A 22 -4.51 12.36 4.25
N ASN A 23 -4.61 12.99 5.41
CA ASN A 23 -5.32 14.25 5.59
C ASN A 23 -4.44 15.38 6.15
N ARG A 24 -3.41 15.73 5.38
CA ARG A 24 -2.57 16.90 5.56
C ARG A 24 -2.40 17.64 4.22
N PRO A 25 -3.51 18.06 3.55
CA PRO A 25 -3.47 18.58 2.17
C PRO A 25 -2.58 19.81 2.00
N GLU A 26 -2.47 20.65 3.04
CA GLU A 26 -1.62 21.84 3.08
C GLU A 26 -0.11 21.51 3.01
N LYS A 27 0.27 20.29 3.39
CA LYS A 27 1.62 19.73 3.30
C LYS A 27 1.74 18.64 2.23
N LEU A 28 0.79 18.57 1.28
CA LEU A 28 0.72 17.49 0.28
C LEU A 28 0.79 16.11 0.93
N ASN A 29 0.18 15.94 2.09
CA ASN A 29 0.12 14.70 2.86
C ASN A 29 1.51 14.12 3.23
N ALA A 30 2.50 15.01 3.48
CA ALA A 30 3.80 14.60 3.98
C ALA A 30 3.65 13.86 5.32
N LEU A 31 4.40 12.77 5.46
CA LEU A 31 4.33 11.85 6.60
C LEU A 31 5.05 12.43 7.82
N SER A 32 4.28 12.99 8.75
CA SER A 32 4.75 13.32 10.10
C SER A 32 4.79 12.07 10.98
N MET A 33 5.44 12.16 12.14
CA MET A 33 5.42 11.07 13.14
C MET A 33 4.00 10.69 13.55
N THR A 34 3.12 11.69 13.75
CA THR A 34 1.69 11.44 14.04
C THR A 34 1.02 10.65 12.93
N LEU A 35 1.25 11.04 11.66
CA LEU A 35 0.67 10.33 10.52
C LEU A 35 1.21 8.91 10.38
N PHE A 36 2.50 8.66 10.61
CA PHE A 36 3.05 7.30 10.66
C PHE A 36 2.39 6.46 11.76
N ASP A 37 2.28 6.99 12.97
CA ASP A 37 1.68 6.29 14.10
C ASP A 37 0.19 5.98 13.88
N GLU A 38 -0.57 6.93 13.35
CA GLU A 38 -1.99 6.75 13.04
C GLU A 38 -2.20 5.72 11.93
N LEU A 39 -1.42 5.76 10.85
CA LEU A 39 -1.47 4.75 9.79
C LEU A 39 -1.14 3.36 10.34
N ARG A 40 -0.12 3.23 11.18
CA ARG A 40 0.22 1.96 11.82
C ARG A 40 -0.95 1.42 12.64
N GLN A 41 -1.62 2.27 13.42
CA GLN A 41 -2.81 1.88 14.20
C GLN A 41 -3.95 1.45 13.28
N VAL A 42 -4.24 2.19 12.21
CA VAL A 42 -5.26 1.84 11.21
C VAL A 42 -4.98 0.47 10.60
N PHE A 43 -3.74 0.21 10.17
CA PHE A 43 -3.38 -1.07 9.57
C PHE A 43 -3.44 -2.23 10.57
N GLN A 44 -3.02 -2.01 11.81
CA GLN A 44 -3.12 -3.02 12.87
C GLN A 44 -4.58 -3.37 13.19
N GLN A 45 -5.47 -2.38 13.26
CA GLN A 45 -6.91 -2.59 13.46
C GLN A 45 -7.53 -3.31 12.27
N ALA A 46 -7.24 -2.86 11.05
CA ALA A 46 -7.75 -3.48 9.82
C ALA A 46 -7.34 -4.96 9.71
N ARG A 47 -6.14 -5.32 10.17
CA ARG A 47 -5.65 -6.69 10.17
C ARG A 47 -6.49 -7.63 11.04
N THR A 48 -7.01 -7.15 12.17
CA THR A 48 -7.79 -7.96 13.11
C THR A 48 -9.30 -7.87 12.89
N ASP A 49 -9.75 -6.88 12.12
CA ASP A 49 -11.15 -6.68 11.80
C ASP A 49 -11.59 -7.59 10.65
N ARG A 50 -12.37 -8.62 10.98
CA ARG A 50 -12.89 -9.61 10.02
C ARG A 50 -13.87 -9.02 9.01
N SER A 51 -14.46 -7.85 9.28
CA SER A 51 -15.37 -7.18 8.35
C SER A 51 -14.62 -6.44 7.24
N VAL A 52 -13.32 -6.15 7.39
CA VAL A 52 -12.50 -5.55 6.33
C VAL A 52 -12.21 -6.59 5.25
N ARG A 53 -12.56 -6.25 4.02
CA ARG A 53 -12.36 -7.04 2.79
C ARG A 53 -11.29 -6.46 1.89
N CYS A 54 -11.18 -5.13 1.89
CA CYS A 54 -10.25 -4.37 1.08
C CYS A 54 -9.84 -3.10 1.83
N VAL A 55 -8.61 -2.65 1.63
CA VAL A 55 -8.15 -1.33 2.10
C VAL A 55 -7.83 -0.49 0.88
N VAL A 56 -8.34 0.74 0.84
CA VAL A 56 -7.96 1.76 -0.16
C VAL A 56 -7.21 2.87 0.54
N ILE A 57 -6.08 3.32 -0.03
CA ILE A 57 -5.29 4.44 0.50
C ILE A 57 -5.26 5.55 -0.55
N THR A 58 -5.60 6.78 -0.16
CA THR A 58 -5.54 7.96 -1.02
C THR A 58 -5.05 9.18 -0.25
N GLY A 59 -4.82 10.30 -0.94
CA GLY A 59 -4.46 11.57 -0.33
C GLY A 59 -5.56 12.63 -0.46
N ALA A 60 -5.78 13.41 0.58
CA ALA A 60 -6.65 14.58 0.49
C ALA A 60 -6.03 15.68 -0.40
N GLY A 61 -6.87 16.41 -1.13
CA GLY A 61 -6.45 17.52 -1.97
C GLY A 61 -5.68 17.10 -3.22
N ARG A 62 -4.65 17.87 -3.60
CA ARG A 62 -3.96 17.75 -4.90
C ARG A 62 -2.79 16.76 -4.96
N GLY A 63 -2.46 16.07 -3.89
CA GLY A 63 -1.33 15.14 -3.83
C GLY A 63 -1.68 13.86 -3.10
N PHE A 64 -1.03 12.78 -3.49
CA PHE A 64 -1.11 11.53 -2.74
C PHE A 64 -0.28 11.66 -1.46
N CYS A 65 1.05 11.78 -1.58
CA CYS A 65 1.97 11.94 -0.45
C CYS A 65 3.33 12.48 -0.94
N ALA A 66 3.80 13.58 -0.35
CA ALA A 66 5.08 14.21 -0.70
C ALA A 66 6.31 13.57 -0.02
N GLY A 67 6.14 12.45 0.69
CA GLY A 67 7.21 11.78 1.42
C GLY A 67 7.27 12.16 2.90
N ALA A 68 8.39 11.88 3.57
CA ALA A 68 8.58 12.21 4.98
C ALA A 68 8.58 13.74 5.21
N ASP A 69 7.97 14.17 6.32
CA ASP A 69 7.92 15.57 6.72
C ASP A 69 9.16 15.95 7.54
N PHE A 70 10.11 16.60 6.92
CA PHE A 70 11.32 17.10 7.56
C PHE A 70 11.18 18.54 8.10
N SER A 71 9.99 19.10 8.16
CA SER A 71 9.79 20.50 8.57
C SER A 71 9.85 20.72 10.09
N GLY A 72 9.87 19.68 10.92
CA GLY A 72 9.90 19.79 12.38
C GLY A 72 10.19 18.49 13.12
N GLY A 73 10.38 18.60 14.44
CA GLY A 73 10.59 17.47 15.36
C GLY A 73 11.88 16.69 15.15
N PRO A 74 11.96 15.44 15.68
CA PRO A 74 13.15 14.60 15.61
C PRO A 74 13.65 14.35 14.18
N ALA A 75 12.75 14.28 13.20
CA ALA A 75 13.12 14.12 11.80
C ALA A 75 13.98 15.29 11.27
N LYS A 76 13.67 16.52 11.68
CA LYS A 76 14.46 17.70 11.32
C LYS A 76 15.86 17.63 11.95
N GLU A 77 15.93 17.23 13.20
CA GLU A 77 17.20 17.10 13.91
C GLU A 77 18.08 16.04 13.31
N LEU A 78 17.52 14.87 12.94
CA LEU A 78 18.26 13.76 12.33
C LEU A 78 18.77 14.05 10.92
N VAL A 79 18.00 14.77 10.09
CA VAL A 79 18.36 15.03 8.69
C VAL A 79 19.18 16.30 8.53
N TYR A 80 18.98 17.31 9.40
CA TYR A 80 19.64 18.61 9.33
C TYR A 80 20.58 18.90 10.51
N ALA A 81 20.80 17.90 11.39
CA ALA A 81 21.78 18.03 12.46
C ALA A 81 23.16 18.34 11.88
N SER A 82 23.86 19.31 12.44
CA SER A 82 25.29 19.50 12.17
C SER A 82 26.05 18.25 12.61
N GLN A 83 27.21 17.97 12.01
CA GLN A 83 28.07 16.85 12.42
C GLN A 83 28.36 16.81 13.93
N GLU A 84 28.27 17.95 14.60
CA GLU A 84 28.49 18.08 16.05
C GLU A 84 27.29 17.63 16.90
N SER A 85 26.07 17.62 16.35
CA SER A 85 24.84 17.19 17.05
C SER A 85 24.37 15.78 16.68
N ALA A 86 24.97 15.12 15.71
CA ALA A 86 24.64 13.74 15.30
C ALA A 86 25.23 12.68 16.22
N THR A 87 25.20 12.90 17.55
CA THR A 87 25.80 11.99 18.55
C THR A 87 24.85 10.88 19.00
N ASP A 88 23.57 10.95 18.70
CA ASP A 88 22.59 9.92 19.08
C ASP A 88 22.28 8.95 17.92
N LEU A 89 23.22 8.04 17.65
CA LEU A 89 23.04 6.97 16.66
C LEU A 89 21.89 6.02 17.03
N GLU A 90 21.66 5.80 18.32
CA GLU A 90 20.57 4.94 18.77
C GLU A 90 19.19 5.61 18.58
N GLY A 91 19.07 6.90 18.86
CA GLY A 91 17.87 7.68 18.56
C GLY A 91 17.54 7.67 17.08
N ALA A 92 18.54 7.84 16.19
CA ALA A 92 18.38 7.73 14.77
C ALA A 92 17.88 6.32 14.36
N ARG A 93 18.48 5.27 14.89
CA ARG A 93 18.10 3.88 14.61
C ARG A 93 16.66 3.61 15.05
N LEU A 94 16.26 4.08 16.22
CA LEU A 94 14.89 3.92 16.73
C LEU A 94 13.87 4.68 15.89
N PHE A 95 14.23 5.89 15.43
CA PHE A 95 13.40 6.68 14.54
C PHE A 95 13.09 5.93 13.23
N PHE A 96 14.11 5.49 12.50
CA PHE A 96 13.94 4.73 11.25
C PHE A 96 13.22 3.39 11.47
N ARG A 97 13.46 2.74 12.60
CA ARG A 97 12.71 1.53 12.97
C ARG A 97 11.22 1.82 13.13
N ASN A 98 10.85 2.92 13.76
CA ASN A 98 9.46 3.29 13.98
C ASN A 98 8.74 3.59 12.66
N GLU A 99 9.38 4.29 11.74
CA GLU A 99 8.85 4.51 10.38
C GLU A 99 8.65 3.18 9.65
N SER A 100 9.64 2.29 9.68
CA SER A 100 9.60 0.97 9.03
C SER A 100 8.45 0.10 9.55
N GLU A 101 8.10 0.17 10.83
CA GLU A 101 6.98 -0.60 11.41
C GLU A 101 5.63 -0.26 10.77
N THR A 102 5.44 0.97 10.27
CA THR A 102 4.22 1.36 9.54
C THR A 102 4.12 0.61 8.20
N TYR A 103 5.23 0.51 7.46
CA TYR A 103 5.27 -0.24 6.19
C TYR A 103 5.19 -1.75 6.40
N ILE A 104 5.78 -2.24 7.48
CA ILE A 104 5.61 -3.64 7.89
C ILE A 104 4.15 -3.93 8.22
N ALA A 105 3.46 -3.02 8.93
CA ALA A 105 2.05 -3.18 9.25
C ALA A 105 1.18 -3.18 7.98
N LEU A 106 1.44 -2.27 7.02
CA LEU A 106 0.81 -2.25 5.70
C LEU A 106 1.01 -3.58 4.96
N LYS A 107 2.24 -4.07 4.88
CA LYS A 107 2.58 -5.29 4.17
C LYS A 107 2.02 -6.56 4.82
N ARG A 108 1.73 -6.50 6.12
CA ARG A 108 1.11 -7.59 6.89
C ARG A 108 -0.41 -7.62 6.83
N LEU A 109 -1.05 -6.70 6.11
CA LEU A 109 -2.48 -6.78 5.85
C LEU A 109 -2.78 -8.03 5.01
N ASP A 110 -3.61 -8.90 5.53
CA ASP A 110 -4.01 -10.13 4.83
C ASP A 110 -5.00 -9.82 3.68
N VAL A 111 -5.75 -8.72 3.79
CA VAL A 111 -6.68 -8.26 2.74
C VAL A 111 -5.94 -7.51 1.63
N PRO A 112 -6.49 -7.49 0.39
CA PRO A 112 -5.95 -6.68 -0.69
C PRO A 112 -5.94 -5.19 -0.34
N VAL A 113 -4.87 -4.50 -0.79
CA VAL A 113 -4.67 -3.05 -0.60
C VAL A 113 -4.54 -2.38 -1.95
N ILE A 114 -5.31 -1.31 -2.15
CA ILE A 114 -5.33 -0.52 -3.39
C ILE A 114 -4.81 0.90 -3.07
N ALA A 115 -3.81 1.36 -3.80
CA ALA A 115 -3.44 2.77 -3.80
C ALA A 115 -4.28 3.53 -4.84
N SER A 116 -4.93 4.62 -4.42
CA SER A 116 -5.65 5.57 -5.29
C SER A 116 -4.83 6.86 -5.39
N VAL A 117 -3.99 6.97 -6.43
CA VAL A 117 -2.95 7.99 -6.53
C VAL A 117 -3.47 9.21 -7.27
N ASN A 118 -3.89 10.21 -6.52
CA ASN A 118 -4.54 11.42 -7.03
C ASN A 118 -3.57 12.51 -7.53
N GLY A 119 -2.27 12.41 -7.25
CA GLY A 119 -1.31 13.44 -7.63
C GLY A 119 0.12 13.11 -7.26
N VAL A 120 0.85 14.08 -6.73
CA VAL A 120 2.27 13.94 -6.33
C VAL A 120 2.47 12.79 -5.36
N CYS A 121 3.39 11.88 -5.69
CA CYS A 121 3.73 10.69 -4.94
C CYS A 121 5.26 10.54 -4.88
N VAL A 122 5.87 10.89 -3.75
CA VAL A 122 7.31 11.12 -3.64
C VAL A 122 7.90 10.41 -2.42
N GLY A 123 9.09 9.84 -2.55
CA GLY A 123 9.87 9.23 -1.46
C GLY A 123 9.04 8.17 -0.71
N ALA A 124 8.87 8.35 0.58
CA ALA A 124 8.07 7.46 1.42
C ALA A 124 6.63 7.25 0.90
N GLY A 125 6.03 8.26 0.24
CA GLY A 125 4.74 8.10 -0.43
C GLY A 125 4.79 7.10 -1.59
N LEU A 126 5.86 7.11 -2.38
CA LEU A 126 6.06 6.13 -3.46
C LEU A 126 6.33 4.74 -2.89
N ASP A 127 7.09 4.64 -1.80
CA ASP A 127 7.29 3.35 -1.13
C ASP A 127 5.97 2.78 -0.63
N MET A 128 5.05 3.62 -0.11
CA MET A 128 3.71 3.19 0.28
C MET A 128 2.93 2.60 -0.91
N VAL A 129 2.93 3.25 -2.07
CA VAL A 129 2.30 2.73 -3.29
C VAL A 129 2.94 1.41 -3.71
N ALA A 130 4.27 1.30 -3.66
CA ALA A 130 4.99 0.06 -4.00
C ALA A 130 4.73 -1.10 -3.04
N HIS A 131 4.18 -0.83 -1.87
CA HIS A 131 3.76 -1.86 -0.91
C HIS A 131 2.28 -2.22 -0.98
N CYS A 132 1.46 -1.45 -1.71
CA CYS A 132 0.10 -1.84 -2.04
C CYS A 132 0.09 -2.98 -3.06
N ASP A 133 -1.00 -3.75 -3.10
CA ASP A 133 -1.13 -4.88 -4.02
C ASP A 133 -1.53 -4.41 -5.43
N MET A 134 -2.28 -3.32 -5.49
CA MET A 134 -2.80 -2.72 -6.72
C MET A 134 -2.74 -1.20 -6.62
N ALA A 135 -2.72 -0.52 -7.76
CA ALA A 135 -2.75 0.93 -7.81
C ALA A 135 -3.59 1.43 -8.99
N VAL A 136 -4.40 2.46 -8.74
CA VAL A 136 -5.08 3.27 -9.75
C VAL A 136 -4.47 4.67 -9.68
N ALA A 137 -4.02 5.22 -10.80
CA ALA A 137 -3.46 6.56 -10.83
C ALA A 137 -4.27 7.51 -11.69
N SER A 138 -4.31 8.75 -11.25
CA SER A 138 -4.74 9.87 -12.06
C SER A 138 -3.65 10.24 -13.08
N THR A 139 -4.04 10.75 -14.26
CA THR A 139 -3.10 11.36 -15.24
C THR A 139 -2.35 12.56 -14.66
N ALA A 140 -2.83 13.15 -13.55
CA ALA A 140 -2.12 14.19 -12.80
C ALA A 140 -1.04 13.65 -11.86
N ALA A 141 -0.94 12.33 -11.68
CA ALA A 141 0.04 11.72 -10.81
C ALA A 141 1.47 11.83 -11.36
N ARG A 142 2.42 11.96 -10.46
CA ARG A 142 3.85 11.88 -10.79
C ARG A 142 4.62 11.28 -9.62
N PHE A 143 5.60 10.47 -9.95
CA PHE A 143 6.29 9.62 -9.01
C PHE A 143 7.78 9.98 -8.93
N GLN A 144 8.38 9.94 -7.74
CA GLN A 144 9.80 10.23 -7.58
C GLN A 144 10.42 9.46 -6.43
N VAL A 145 11.59 8.87 -6.64
CA VAL A 145 12.45 8.39 -5.57
C VAL A 145 13.34 9.56 -5.12
N ALA A 146 12.81 10.43 -4.23
CA ALA A 146 13.45 11.69 -3.87
C ALA A 146 14.64 11.55 -2.92
N TYR A 147 14.81 10.41 -2.28
CA TYR A 147 15.84 10.14 -1.27
C TYR A 147 17.25 10.52 -1.74
N VAL A 148 17.61 10.13 -2.97
CA VAL A 148 18.95 10.39 -3.54
C VAL A 148 19.27 11.89 -3.65
N LYS A 149 18.26 12.75 -3.81
CA LYS A 149 18.43 14.22 -3.82
C LYS A 149 18.83 14.77 -2.44
N ARG A 150 18.77 13.95 -1.41
CA ARG A 150 19.10 14.29 -0.01
C ARG A 150 20.21 13.41 0.56
N GLY A 151 20.94 12.68 -0.30
CA GLY A 151 22.01 11.77 0.13
C GLY A 151 21.52 10.50 0.82
N LEU A 152 20.23 10.16 0.64
CA LEU A 152 19.60 8.98 1.23
C LEU A 152 19.25 7.96 0.13
N PHE A 153 18.85 6.77 0.53
CA PHE A 153 18.30 5.73 -0.34
C PHE A 153 16.85 5.41 0.07
N ALA A 154 16.11 4.67 -0.75
CA ALA A 154 14.70 4.31 -0.52
C ALA A 154 14.60 3.28 0.64
N ASP A 155 14.77 3.71 1.87
CA ASP A 155 14.96 2.92 3.09
C ASP A 155 13.67 2.28 3.64
N LEU A 156 12.51 2.75 3.19
CA LEU A 156 11.21 2.20 3.60
C LEU A 156 10.72 1.06 2.68
N GLY A 157 11.66 0.41 2.00
CA GLY A 157 11.40 -0.80 1.20
C GLY A 157 11.22 -0.57 -0.29
N GLY A 158 11.34 0.66 -0.77
CA GLY A 158 11.29 0.97 -2.20
C GLY A 158 12.41 0.27 -2.98
N PHE A 159 13.62 0.15 -2.39
CA PHE A 159 14.74 -0.60 -2.97
C PHE A 159 14.41 -2.09 -3.22
N TYR A 160 13.48 -2.65 -2.45
CA TYR A 160 13.04 -4.04 -2.59
C TYR A 160 11.87 -4.17 -3.56
N SER A 161 10.86 -3.31 -3.45
CA SER A 161 9.60 -3.45 -4.17
C SER A 161 9.64 -2.88 -5.59
N LEU A 162 10.23 -1.69 -5.79
CA LEU A 162 10.24 -1.05 -7.10
C LEU A 162 10.88 -1.90 -8.21
N PRO A 163 12.09 -2.52 -8.02
CA PRO A 163 12.68 -3.35 -9.05
C PRO A 163 11.82 -4.56 -9.46
N ARG A 164 10.97 -5.04 -8.56
CA ARG A 164 10.06 -6.15 -8.80
C ARG A 164 8.80 -5.74 -9.55
N ILE A 165 8.40 -4.48 -9.41
CA ILE A 165 7.19 -3.92 -10.02
C ILE A 165 7.49 -3.35 -11.40
N ILE A 166 8.47 -2.44 -11.51
CA ILE A 166 8.77 -1.68 -12.73
C ILE A 166 10.02 -2.18 -13.47
N GLY A 167 10.59 -3.29 -13.04
CA GLY A 167 11.80 -3.87 -13.57
C GLY A 167 13.08 -3.16 -13.10
N TRP A 168 14.19 -3.91 -13.11
CA TRP A 168 15.47 -3.47 -12.55
C TRP A 168 15.96 -2.15 -13.11
N ARG A 169 16.00 -2.01 -14.44
CA ARG A 169 16.60 -0.84 -15.10
C ARG A 169 15.84 0.45 -14.79
N LYS A 170 14.52 0.41 -14.84
CA LYS A 170 13.67 1.58 -14.55
C LYS A 170 13.78 1.97 -13.08
N ALA A 171 13.76 1.00 -12.19
CA ALA A 171 13.93 1.25 -10.76
C ALA A 171 15.31 1.84 -10.45
N MET A 172 16.38 1.30 -11.02
CA MET A 172 17.75 1.85 -10.85
C MET A 172 17.88 3.27 -11.37
N GLU A 173 17.30 3.57 -12.55
CA GLU A 173 17.26 4.94 -13.06
C GLU A 173 16.60 5.89 -12.06
N MET A 174 15.42 5.55 -11.54
CA MET A 174 14.71 6.38 -10.56
C MET A 174 15.47 6.53 -9.24
N MET A 175 16.01 5.44 -8.71
CA MET A 175 16.72 5.41 -7.42
C MET A 175 18.06 6.14 -7.47
N THR A 176 18.71 6.21 -8.64
CA THR A 176 20.04 6.85 -8.76
C THR A 176 19.98 8.28 -9.24
N THR A 177 19.00 8.64 -10.07
CA THR A 177 18.85 10.01 -10.59
C THR A 177 17.89 10.86 -9.78
N GLY A 178 16.91 10.22 -9.10
CA GLY A 178 15.83 10.92 -8.40
C GLY A 178 14.99 11.77 -9.37
N ARG A 179 14.87 11.37 -10.64
CA ARG A 179 13.99 12.05 -11.58
C ARG A 179 12.52 11.78 -11.29
N PHE A 180 11.67 12.65 -11.76
CA PHE A 180 10.24 12.35 -11.81
C PHE A 180 9.94 11.37 -12.94
N MET A 181 8.97 10.48 -12.67
CA MET A 181 8.31 9.64 -13.64
C MET A 181 6.86 10.10 -13.76
N GLY A 182 6.39 10.41 -14.96
CA GLY A 182 5.01 10.80 -15.22
C GLY A 182 4.03 9.62 -15.09
N ALA A 183 2.74 9.92 -15.07
CA ALA A 183 1.70 8.92 -14.87
C ALA A 183 1.64 7.89 -16.00
N GLU A 184 1.78 8.32 -17.25
CA GLU A 184 1.78 7.45 -18.43
C GLU A 184 2.99 6.51 -18.42
N GLU A 185 4.18 7.04 -18.10
CA GLU A 185 5.39 6.22 -17.98
C GLU A 185 5.27 5.21 -16.84
N ALA A 186 4.71 5.62 -15.69
CA ALA A 186 4.49 4.77 -14.54
C ALA A 186 3.53 3.62 -14.86
N HIS A 187 2.44 3.93 -15.57
CA HIS A 187 1.49 2.93 -16.02
C HIS A 187 2.11 1.96 -17.02
N ALA A 188 2.81 2.47 -18.03
CA ALA A 188 3.51 1.64 -19.02
C ALA A 188 4.61 0.75 -18.40
N ALA A 189 5.21 1.19 -17.28
CA ALA A 189 6.19 0.41 -16.52
C ALA A 189 5.56 -0.62 -15.56
N GLY A 190 4.24 -0.63 -15.40
CA GLY A 190 3.52 -1.56 -14.51
C GLY A 190 3.42 -1.10 -13.05
N LEU A 191 3.73 0.17 -12.74
CA LEU A 191 3.55 0.71 -11.39
C LEU A 191 2.07 0.83 -11.00
N THR A 192 1.18 0.99 -11.98
CA THR A 192 -0.27 1.14 -11.77
C THR A 192 -1.05 0.20 -12.67
N ASN A 193 -2.17 -0.35 -12.16
CA ASN A 193 -3.08 -1.21 -12.90
C ASN A 193 -3.93 -0.40 -13.90
N TYR A 194 -4.32 0.81 -13.50
CA TYR A 194 -5.17 1.69 -14.30
C TYR A 194 -4.65 3.12 -14.25
N LEU A 195 -4.84 3.82 -15.36
CA LEU A 195 -4.58 5.24 -15.52
C LEU A 195 -5.84 5.90 -16.05
N VAL A 196 -6.37 6.87 -15.30
CA VAL A 196 -7.64 7.54 -15.61
C VAL A 196 -7.51 9.06 -15.41
N SER A 197 -8.50 9.83 -15.87
CA SER A 197 -8.55 11.26 -15.57
C SER A 197 -8.72 11.51 -14.06
N PRO A 198 -8.38 12.71 -13.54
CA PRO A 198 -8.58 13.03 -12.13
C PRO A 198 -10.01 12.81 -11.64
N ASP A 199 -10.99 13.16 -12.48
CA ASP A 199 -12.41 13.07 -12.13
C ASP A 199 -12.93 11.62 -12.10
N GLU A 200 -12.26 10.70 -12.79
CA GLU A 200 -12.61 9.27 -12.84
C GLU A 200 -11.90 8.43 -11.77
N LEU A 201 -10.89 9.00 -11.09
CA LEU A 201 -10.02 8.24 -10.19
C LEU A 201 -10.78 7.51 -9.08
N GLU A 202 -11.67 8.21 -8.38
CA GLU A 202 -12.43 7.63 -7.28
C GLU A 202 -13.38 6.54 -7.78
N ALA A 203 -14.09 6.79 -8.88
CA ALA A 203 -15.02 5.83 -9.49
C ALA A 203 -14.29 4.55 -9.93
N LYS A 204 -13.13 4.67 -10.60
CA LYS A 204 -12.34 3.50 -11.02
C LYS A 204 -11.73 2.74 -9.84
N THR A 205 -11.30 3.46 -8.81
CA THR A 205 -10.82 2.82 -7.58
C THR A 205 -11.93 2.06 -6.88
N MET A 206 -13.14 2.64 -6.79
CA MET A 206 -14.32 1.97 -6.21
C MET A 206 -14.74 0.74 -7.01
N GLU A 207 -14.76 0.81 -8.34
CA GLU A 207 -15.02 -0.36 -9.21
C GLU A 207 -14.10 -1.53 -8.85
N LEU A 208 -12.78 -1.25 -8.74
CA LEU A 208 -11.80 -2.27 -8.39
C LEU A 208 -12.00 -2.78 -6.95
N ALA A 209 -12.27 -1.90 -6.00
CA ALA A 209 -12.47 -2.27 -4.61
C ALA A 209 -13.75 -3.10 -4.39
N LEU A 210 -14.84 -2.78 -5.11
CA LEU A 210 -16.08 -3.56 -5.10
C LEU A 210 -15.87 -4.95 -5.69
N ALA A 211 -15.09 -5.08 -6.77
CA ALA A 211 -14.74 -6.38 -7.32
C ALA A 211 -13.94 -7.24 -6.32
N VAL A 212 -13.06 -6.61 -5.52
CA VAL A 212 -12.35 -7.28 -4.43
C VAL A 212 -13.31 -7.66 -3.30
N GLU A 213 -14.19 -6.75 -2.88
CA GLU A 213 -15.17 -6.99 -1.80
C GLU A 213 -16.10 -8.15 -2.13
N ALA A 214 -16.51 -8.29 -3.39
CA ALA A 214 -17.38 -9.38 -3.86
C ALA A 214 -16.70 -10.76 -3.87
N GLY A 215 -15.38 -10.82 -3.81
CA GLY A 215 -14.61 -12.07 -3.86
C GLY A 215 -14.61 -12.87 -2.55
N PRO A 216 -14.15 -14.16 -2.58
CA PRO A 216 -14.08 -15.02 -1.40
C PRO A 216 -12.95 -14.58 -0.46
N PRO A 217 -13.25 -14.06 0.75
CA PRO A 217 -12.25 -13.41 1.59
C PRO A 217 -11.11 -14.34 2.03
N LEU A 218 -11.44 -15.58 2.39
CA LEU A 218 -10.42 -16.54 2.83
C LEU A 218 -9.49 -16.92 1.69
N GLY A 219 -10.06 -17.16 0.50
CA GLY A 219 -9.29 -17.45 -0.72
C GLY A 219 -8.37 -16.29 -1.11
N GLN A 220 -8.86 -15.05 -1.05
CA GLN A 220 -8.06 -13.85 -1.35
C GLN A 220 -6.92 -13.66 -0.34
N LYS A 221 -7.18 -13.79 0.96
CA LYS A 221 -6.18 -13.67 2.02
C LYS A 221 -5.07 -14.70 1.88
N LEU A 222 -5.43 -15.96 1.70
CA LEU A 222 -4.47 -17.05 1.54
C LEU A 222 -3.72 -16.94 0.22
N GLY A 223 -4.39 -16.59 -0.87
CA GLY A 223 -3.75 -16.34 -2.17
C GLY A 223 -2.73 -15.20 -2.09
N LYS A 224 -3.07 -14.07 -1.47
CA LYS A 224 -2.13 -12.97 -1.23
C LYS A 224 -0.94 -13.43 -0.38
N MET A 225 -1.19 -14.11 0.73
CA MET A 225 -0.13 -14.65 1.60
C MET A 225 0.84 -15.55 0.80
N LEU A 226 0.30 -16.47 0.01
CA LEU A 226 1.10 -17.37 -0.83
C LEU A 226 1.92 -16.57 -1.84
N ALA A 227 1.29 -15.66 -2.60
CA ALA A 227 1.97 -14.86 -3.61
C ALA A 227 3.19 -14.10 -3.06
N TYR A 228 3.12 -13.60 -1.80
CA TYR A 228 4.25 -12.92 -1.19
C TYR A 228 5.29 -13.85 -0.56
N ARG A 229 4.85 -14.93 0.11
CA ARG A 229 5.77 -15.79 0.86
C ARG A 229 6.57 -16.74 -0.02
N THR A 230 6.03 -17.09 -1.18
CA THR A 230 6.68 -18.05 -2.09
C THR A 230 7.66 -17.41 -3.07
N GLN A 231 7.79 -16.07 -3.11
CA GLN A 231 8.67 -15.37 -4.07
C GLN A 231 10.15 -15.77 -4.02
N GLY A 232 10.61 -16.31 -2.92
CA GLY A 232 12.00 -16.79 -2.76
C GLY A 232 12.11 -18.31 -2.68
N MET A 233 11.02 -19.06 -2.87
CA MET A 233 10.99 -20.51 -2.83
C MET A 233 11.18 -21.08 -4.23
N ASP A 234 11.66 -22.33 -4.33
CA ASP A 234 11.53 -23.11 -5.54
C ASP A 234 10.06 -23.50 -5.76
N PHE A 235 9.74 -23.91 -7.00
CA PHE A 235 8.36 -24.15 -7.40
C PHE A 235 7.72 -25.33 -6.64
N GLU A 236 8.45 -26.40 -6.38
CA GLU A 236 7.96 -27.60 -5.68
C GLU A 236 7.60 -27.26 -4.23
N SER A 237 8.52 -26.62 -3.49
CA SER A 237 8.27 -26.12 -2.14
C SER A 237 7.09 -25.13 -2.07
N ALA A 238 6.94 -24.27 -3.08
CA ALA A 238 5.81 -23.34 -3.16
C ALA A 238 4.48 -24.06 -3.34
N LEU A 239 4.43 -25.12 -4.16
CA LEU A 239 3.22 -25.95 -4.35
C LEU A 239 2.88 -26.73 -3.08
N GLU A 240 3.84 -27.35 -2.43
CA GLU A 240 3.63 -28.06 -1.15
C GLU A 240 3.03 -27.12 -0.10
N PHE A 241 3.60 -25.90 0.04
CA PHE A 241 3.08 -24.88 0.94
C PHE A 241 1.65 -24.45 0.58
N SER A 242 1.33 -24.36 -0.73
CA SER A 242 -0.01 -24.03 -1.19
C SER A 242 -1.04 -25.11 -0.85
N GLY A 243 -0.65 -26.37 -0.78
CA GLY A 243 -1.52 -27.49 -0.42
C GLY A 243 -2.14 -27.35 0.96
N ILE A 244 -1.38 -26.82 1.94
CA ILE A 244 -1.86 -26.54 3.30
C ILE A 244 -2.94 -25.44 3.26
N ALA A 245 -2.70 -24.37 2.52
CA ALA A 245 -3.66 -23.28 2.38
C ALA A 245 -4.94 -23.74 1.63
N LEU A 246 -4.77 -24.57 0.59
CA LEU A 246 -5.89 -25.13 -0.15
C LEU A 246 -6.78 -26.01 0.76
N GLY A 247 -6.20 -26.82 1.64
CA GLY A 247 -6.95 -27.61 2.62
C GLY A 247 -7.88 -26.76 3.47
N THR A 248 -7.41 -25.59 3.88
CA THR A 248 -8.22 -24.64 4.67
C THR A 248 -9.39 -24.05 3.85
N THR A 249 -9.13 -23.60 2.61
CA THR A 249 -10.19 -23.06 1.74
C THR A 249 -11.17 -24.13 1.30
N ALA A 250 -10.71 -25.37 1.11
CA ALA A 250 -11.53 -26.50 0.68
C ALA A 250 -12.66 -26.85 1.65
N MET A 251 -12.51 -26.52 2.94
CA MET A 251 -13.48 -26.77 3.99
C MET A 251 -14.42 -25.58 4.23
N SER A 252 -14.25 -24.45 3.55
CA SER A 252 -15.03 -23.23 3.76
C SER A 252 -16.45 -23.33 3.17
N GLU A 253 -17.37 -22.56 3.77
CA GLU A 253 -18.72 -22.35 3.21
C GLU A 253 -18.64 -21.64 1.86
N ASP A 254 -17.69 -20.72 1.70
CA ASP A 254 -17.47 -19.97 0.46
C ASP A 254 -17.15 -20.89 -0.72
N ARG A 255 -16.40 -21.97 -0.50
CA ARG A 255 -16.17 -22.96 -1.56
C ARG A 255 -17.47 -23.63 -2.01
N ASN A 256 -18.34 -23.98 -1.05
CA ASN A 256 -19.63 -24.59 -1.36
C ASN A 256 -20.55 -23.59 -2.08
N GLU A 257 -20.52 -22.33 -1.68
CA GLU A 257 -21.23 -21.26 -2.36
C GLU A 257 -20.72 -21.06 -3.80
N GLY A 258 -19.40 -21.03 -4.00
CA GLY A 258 -18.81 -20.90 -5.32
C GLY A 258 -19.22 -22.04 -6.27
N ARG A 259 -19.34 -23.28 -5.75
CA ARG A 259 -19.83 -24.43 -6.55
C ARG A 259 -21.32 -24.30 -6.88
N ARG A 260 -22.15 -23.91 -5.89
CA ARG A 260 -23.60 -23.74 -6.08
C ARG A 260 -23.91 -22.62 -7.06
N SER A 261 -23.33 -21.44 -6.84
CA SER A 261 -23.54 -20.27 -7.69
C SER A 261 -23.16 -20.56 -9.17
N PHE A 262 -22.04 -21.28 -9.37
CA PHE A 262 -21.62 -21.70 -10.70
C PHE A 262 -22.64 -22.63 -11.37
N ALA A 263 -23.14 -23.65 -10.64
CA ALA A 263 -24.15 -24.58 -11.15
C ALA A 263 -25.48 -23.87 -11.44
N GLU A 264 -25.87 -22.90 -10.60
CA GLU A 264 -27.11 -22.13 -10.70
C GLU A 264 -26.99 -20.93 -11.65
N LYS A 265 -25.80 -20.64 -12.20
CA LYS A 265 -25.50 -19.50 -13.09
C LYS A 265 -25.89 -18.15 -12.49
N ARG A 266 -25.61 -17.95 -11.23
CA ARG A 266 -25.82 -16.69 -10.50
C ARG A 266 -24.53 -16.18 -9.86
N GLU A 267 -24.53 -14.92 -9.46
CA GLU A 267 -23.42 -14.33 -8.69
C GLU A 267 -23.30 -15.01 -7.31
N PRO A 268 -22.07 -15.33 -6.87
CA PRO A 268 -21.81 -15.90 -5.55
C PRO A 268 -21.99 -14.84 -4.44
N LYS A 269 -22.34 -15.33 -3.23
CA LYS A 269 -22.43 -14.52 -2.01
C LYS A 269 -21.47 -15.06 -0.96
N PHE A 270 -20.23 -14.58 -1.01
CA PHE A 270 -19.18 -15.04 -0.11
C PHE A 270 -19.25 -14.36 1.26
N THR A 271 -19.10 -15.15 2.32
CA THR A 271 -19.22 -14.70 3.72
C THR A 271 -17.90 -14.73 4.49
N GLY A 272 -16.89 -15.46 3.98
CA GLY A 272 -15.60 -15.64 4.64
C GLY A 272 -15.63 -16.73 5.73
N ARG A 273 -16.56 -17.68 5.62
CA ARG A 273 -16.74 -18.81 6.56
C ARG A 273 -16.42 -20.14 5.91
#